data_28b4ede468906414c16838fd4a5573c9
#
_entry.id   28b4ede468906414c16838fd4a5573c9
#
_cell.length_a   1.000
_cell.length_b   1.000
_cell.length_c   1.000
_cell.angle_alpha   90.00
_cell.angle_beta   90.00
_cell.angle_gamma   90.00
#
_symmetry.space_group_name_H-M   'P 1'
#
loop_
_entity.id
_entity.type
_entity.pdbx_description
1 polymer ?
#
loop_
_entity_poly.entity_id
_entity_poly.type
_entity_poly.pdbx_seq_one_letter_code
_entity_poly.pdbx_strand_id
1 'polypeptide(L)'
;MVALSVSQGLIKVRLDHPIAKCMDLAEKLKSRFGLDSCEVVPSDPSEPSSTLGLAQAGAAEIERHLKSEQPKVLAMGTGRVLRSCVDELRTVDCPQHKIVAMLGNMALDGSASPYDV
;
A
#
# COMPACT_ATOMS: atom_id res chain seq x y z
N MET A 1 -26.68 -1.30 -20.37
CA MET A 1 -25.31 -1.49 -20.89
C MET A 1 -24.75 -0.23 -21.52
N VAL A 2 -25.55 0.50 -22.32
CA VAL A 2 -25.09 1.78 -22.89
C VAL A 2 -24.77 2.79 -21.79
N ALA A 3 -25.65 2.92 -20.79
CA ALA A 3 -25.39 3.80 -19.65
C ALA A 3 -24.14 3.40 -18.87
N LEU A 4 -23.91 2.10 -18.72
CA LEU A 4 -22.72 1.58 -18.07
C LEU A 4 -21.46 1.90 -18.90
N SER A 5 -21.51 1.75 -20.21
CA SER A 5 -20.40 2.09 -21.09
C SER A 5 -20.05 3.57 -21.02
N VAL A 6 -21.05 4.44 -21.05
CA VAL A 6 -20.84 5.89 -20.90
C VAL A 6 -20.27 6.20 -19.52
N SER A 7 -20.82 5.59 -18.48
CA SER A 7 -20.34 5.73 -17.11
C SER A 7 -18.90 5.25 -16.99
N GLN A 8 -18.55 4.11 -17.57
CA GLN A 8 -17.18 3.61 -17.60
C GLN A 8 -16.24 4.53 -18.36
N GLY A 9 -16.69 5.09 -19.48
CA GLY A 9 -15.92 6.07 -20.23
C GLY A 9 -15.64 7.33 -19.41
N LEU A 10 -16.63 7.85 -18.70
CA LEU A 10 -16.48 9.01 -17.83
C LEU A 10 -15.57 8.69 -16.65
N ILE A 11 -15.72 7.52 -16.03
CA ILE A 11 -14.85 7.08 -14.94
C ILE A 11 -13.42 6.97 -15.45
N LYS A 12 -13.22 6.38 -16.63
CA LYS A 12 -11.89 6.24 -17.22
C LYS A 12 -11.24 7.59 -17.44
N VAL A 13 -11.98 8.57 -17.98
CA VAL A 13 -11.47 9.94 -18.18
C VAL A 13 -11.08 10.56 -16.83
N ARG A 14 -11.87 10.36 -15.78
CA ARG A 14 -11.56 10.88 -14.44
C ARG A 14 -10.36 10.19 -13.81
N LEU A 15 -10.19 8.89 -14.03
CA LEU A 15 -9.10 8.11 -13.48
C LEU A 15 -7.81 8.24 -14.28
N ASP A 16 -7.91 8.33 -15.61
CA ASP A 16 -6.74 8.43 -16.49
C ASP A 16 -5.90 9.65 -16.16
N HIS A 17 -6.52 10.79 -15.88
CA HIS A 17 -5.80 12.01 -15.56
C HIS A 17 -5.02 11.92 -14.23
N PRO A 18 -5.63 11.51 -13.09
CA PRO A 18 -4.90 11.30 -11.85
C PRO A 18 -3.86 10.18 -11.94
N ILE A 19 -4.19 9.09 -12.65
CA ILE A 19 -3.27 7.95 -12.82
C ILE A 19 -2.08 8.39 -13.67
N ALA A 20 -2.30 9.09 -14.77
CA ALA A 20 -1.21 9.58 -15.63
C ALA A 20 -0.28 10.51 -14.86
N LYS A 21 -0.84 11.40 -14.04
CA LYS A 21 -0.07 12.30 -13.18
C LYS A 21 0.73 11.53 -12.15
N CYS A 22 0.15 10.51 -11.53
CA CYS A 22 0.84 9.65 -10.57
C CYS A 22 2.00 8.91 -11.22
N MET A 23 1.80 8.38 -12.42
CA MET A 23 2.85 7.71 -13.17
C MET A 23 4.00 8.66 -13.53
N ASP A 24 3.69 9.87 -13.96
CA ASP A 24 4.69 10.90 -14.27
C ASP A 24 5.50 11.28 -13.01
N LEU A 25 4.84 11.48 -11.89
CA LEU A 25 5.49 11.75 -10.61
C LEU A 25 6.38 10.59 -10.17
N ALA A 26 5.92 9.36 -10.34
CA ALA A 26 6.69 8.17 -10.00
C ALA A 26 7.98 8.11 -10.81
N GLU A 27 7.92 8.37 -12.13
CA GLU A 27 9.11 8.39 -12.99
C GLU A 27 10.08 9.51 -12.60
N LYS A 28 9.57 10.68 -12.27
CA LYS A 28 10.40 11.80 -11.81
C LYS A 28 11.11 11.46 -10.51
N LEU A 29 10.42 10.85 -9.56
CA LEU A 29 11.02 10.44 -8.29
C LEU A 29 12.07 9.35 -8.50
N LYS A 30 11.80 8.37 -9.33
CA LYS A 30 12.75 7.31 -9.67
C LYS A 30 14.04 7.90 -10.25
N SER A 31 13.91 8.81 -11.21
CA SER A 31 15.04 9.44 -11.85
C SER A 31 15.84 10.32 -10.88
N ARG A 32 15.14 11.08 -10.06
CA ARG A 32 15.77 12.03 -9.14
C ARG A 32 16.54 11.35 -8.02
N PHE A 33 16.02 10.28 -7.48
CA PHE A 33 16.59 9.60 -6.32
C PHE A 33 17.23 8.25 -6.64
N GLY A 34 17.27 7.86 -7.92
CA GLY A 34 17.87 6.60 -8.32
C GLY A 34 17.15 5.39 -7.74
N LEU A 35 15.83 5.43 -7.68
CA LEU A 35 15.02 4.34 -7.12
C LEU A 35 14.81 3.25 -8.15
N ASP A 36 14.83 2.00 -7.71
CA ASP A 36 14.52 0.85 -8.56
C ASP A 36 13.03 0.80 -8.89
N SER A 37 12.20 1.18 -7.94
CA SER A 37 10.75 1.25 -8.13
C SER A 37 10.17 2.40 -7.31
N CYS A 38 9.07 2.93 -7.78
CA CYS A 38 8.32 3.96 -7.07
C CYS A 38 6.86 3.89 -7.51
N GLU A 39 5.96 3.88 -6.56
CA GLU A 39 4.54 3.91 -6.82
C GLU A 39 3.94 5.15 -6.18
N VAL A 40 3.19 5.90 -6.97
CA VAL A 40 2.47 7.09 -6.52
C VAL A 40 0.98 6.81 -6.67
N VAL A 41 0.24 7.04 -5.61
CA VAL A 41 -1.21 6.80 -5.57
C VAL A 41 -1.94 8.11 -5.40
N PRO A 42 -3.14 8.25 -6.00
CA PRO A 42 -3.93 9.45 -5.81
C PRO A 42 -4.50 9.50 -4.39
N SER A 43 -4.59 10.71 -3.83
CA SER A 43 -5.32 10.95 -2.58
C SER A 43 -6.74 11.40 -2.90
N ASP A 44 -7.64 11.20 -1.95
CA ASP A 44 -9.01 11.65 -2.07
C ASP A 44 -9.07 13.15 -1.76
N PRO A 45 -9.45 14.01 -2.72
CA PRO A 45 -9.55 15.44 -2.47
C PRO A 45 -10.59 15.81 -1.41
N SER A 46 -11.63 14.99 -1.25
CA SER A 46 -12.67 15.22 -0.26
C SER A 46 -12.24 14.82 1.14
N GLU A 47 -11.21 13.99 1.27
CA GLU A 47 -10.71 13.49 2.54
C GLU A 47 -9.18 13.44 2.52
N PRO A 48 -8.51 14.61 2.59
CA PRO A 48 -7.05 14.69 2.45
C PRO A 48 -6.26 13.90 3.50
N SER A 49 -6.87 13.63 4.65
CA SER A 49 -6.27 12.83 5.72
C SER A 49 -6.37 11.33 5.50
N SER A 50 -7.12 10.91 4.47
CA SER A 50 -7.30 9.49 4.18
C SER A 50 -6.00 8.88 3.63
N THR A 51 -5.62 7.74 4.19
CA THR A 51 -4.46 6.96 3.75
C THR A 51 -4.87 5.70 3.00
N LEU A 52 -6.13 5.62 2.56
CA LEU A 52 -6.67 4.40 1.93
C LEU A 52 -5.90 3.99 0.68
N GLY A 53 -5.57 4.95 -0.19
CA GLY A 53 -4.77 4.67 -1.38
C GLY A 53 -3.39 4.09 -1.05
N LEU A 54 -2.73 4.67 -0.06
CA LEU A 54 -1.45 4.16 0.43
C LEU A 54 -1.60 2.79 1.08
N ALA A 55 -2.65 2.58 1.86
CA ALA A 55 -2.90 1.31 2.52
C ALA A 55 -3.12 0.18 1.50
N GLN A 56 -3.91 0.44 0.47
CA GLN A 56 -4.17 -0.54 -0.59
C GLN A 56 -2.91 -0.85 -1.40
N ALA A 57 -2.15 0.16 -1.78
CA ALA A 57 -0.90 -0.01 -2.51
C ALA A 57 0.14 -0.76 -1.67
N GLY A 58 0.25 -0.40 -0.40
CA GLY A 58 1.16 -1.08 0.53
C GLY A 58 0.77 -2.53 0.77
N ALA A 59 -0.51 -2.82 0.91
CA ALA A 59 -1.00 -4.19 1.03
C ALA A 59 -0.67 -5.02 -0.21
N ALA A 60 -0.88 -4.45 -1.40
CA ALA A 60 -0.54 -5.14 -2.65
C ALA A 60 0.96 -5.45 -2.74
N GLU A 61 1.82 -4.54 -2.31
CA GLU A 61 3.26 -4.76 -2.29
C GLU A 61 3.66 -5.86 -1.29
N ILE A 62 3.08 -5.85 -0.11
CA ILE A 62 3.31 -6.90 0.89
C ILE A 62 2.84 -8.26 0.34
N GLU A 63 1.64 -8.30 -0.23
CA GLU A 63 1.09 -9.53 -0.82
C GLU A 63 1.98 -10.07 -1.93
N ARG A 64 2.57 -9.20 -2.74
CA ARG A 64 3.50 -9.62 -3.80
C ARG A 64 4.69 -10.40 -3.23
N HIS A 65 5.21 -9.98 -2.09
CA HIS A 65 6.27 -10.72 -1.40
C HIS A 65 5.77 -11.99 -0.73
N LEU A 66 4.57 -11.96 -0.15
CA LEU A 66 3.99 -13.14 0.51
C LEU A 66 3.66 -14.26 -0.47
N LYS A 67 3.35 -13.93 -1.73
CA LYS A 67 3.06 -14.91 -2.79
C LYS A 67 4.31 -15.55 -3.35
N SER A 68 5.50 -15.12 -2.98
CA SER A 68 6.74 -15.73 -3.43
C SER A 68 6.86 -17.17 -2.89
N GLU A 69 7.24 -18.10 -3.76
CA GLU A 69 7.49 -19.48 -3.35
C GLU A 69 8.77 -19.61 -2.52
N GLN A 70 9.73 -18.72 -2.75
CA GLN A 70 10.98 -18.71 -2.00
C GLN A 70 10.75 -18.16 -0.59
N PRO A 71 11.29 -18.84 0.44
CA PRO A 71 11.18 -18.33 1.80
C PRO A 71 11.80 -16.95 1.94
N LYS A 72 11.08 -16.06 2.60
CA LYS A 72 11.54 -14.68 2.87
C LYS A 72 11.37 -14.36 4.34
N VAL A 73 12.19 -13.44 4.82
CA VAL A 73 12.04 -12.84 6.14
C VAL A 73 11.62 -11.39 5.91
N LEU A 74 10.44 -11.04 6.41
CA LEU A 74 9.91 -9.68 6.33
C LEU A 74 10.09 -9.01 7.68
N ALA A 75 10.84 -7.93 7.70
CA ALA A 75 10.98 -7.10 8.90
C ALA A 75 9.91 -6.00 8.85
N MET A 76 9.08 -5.95 9.87
CA MET A 76 7.96 -5.01 9.95
C MET A 76 8.23 -3.95 11.00
N GLY A 77 8.14 -2.70 10.59
CA GLY A 77 8.21 -1.57 11.48
C GLY A 77 6.88 -1.29 12.17
N THR A 78 6.67 -0.04 12.54
CA THR A 78 5.45 0.41 13.18
C THR A 78 4.96 1.69 12.51
N GLY A 79 3.72 2.04 12.75
CA GLY A 79 3.12 3.27 12.23
C GLY A 79 1.69 3.06 11.75
N ARG A 80 0.94 4.15 11.67
CA ARG A 80 -0.48 4.14 11.31
C ARG A 80 -0.70 3.65 9.88
N VAL A 81 0.10 4.14 8.94
CA VAL A 81 -0.04 3.76 7.53
C VAL A 81 0.30 2.29 7.35
N LEU A 82 1.39 1.83 7.96
CA LEU A 82 1.78 0.43 7.87
C LEU A 82 0.72 -0.49 8.51
N ARG A 83 0.15 -0.08 9.64
CA ARG A 83 -0.98 -0.80 10.25
C ARG A 83 -2.17 -0.88 9.30
N SER A 84 -2.50 0.24 8.64
CA SER A 84 -3.57 0.26 7.65
C SER A 84 -3.29 -0.67 6.46
N CYS A 85 -2.03 -0.75 6.02
CA CYS A 85 -1.64 -1.69 4.96
C CYS A 85 -1.87 -3.14 5.39
N VAL A 86 -1.51 -3.47 6.63
CA VAL A 86 -1.72 -4.83 7.16
C VAL A 86 -3.20 -5.16 7.29
N ASP A 87 -4.02 -4.20 7.71
CA ASP A 87 -5.46 -4.38 7.82
C ASP A 87 -6.13 -4.64 6.45
N GLU A 88 -5.53 -4.15 5.36
CA GLU A 88 -6.03 -4.38 4.00
C GLU A 88 -5.53 -5.70 3.39
N LEU A 89 -4.64 -6.43 4.06
CA LEU A 89 -4.14 -7.70 3.54
C LEU A 89 -5.24 -8.76 3.48
N ARG A 90 -5.20 -9.55 2.42
CA ARG A 90 -6.03 -10.74 2.31
C ARG A 90 -5.38 -11.89 3.06
N THR A 91 -6.19 -12.86 3.46
CA THR A 91 -5.67 -14.09 4.06
C THR A 91 -4.85 -14.86 3.03
N VAL A 92 -3.58 -15.10 3.34
CA VAL A 92 -2.66 -15.85 2.49
C VAL A 92 -2.03 -16.95 3.32
N ASP A 93 -2.06 -18.18 2.81
CA ASP A 93 -1.36 -19.28 3.43
C ASP A 93 0.09 -19.30 2.92
N CYS A 94 1.01 -18.87 3.75
CA CYS A 94 2.42 -18.73 3.40
C CYS A 94 3.34 -19.14 4.57
N PRO A 95 3.31 -20.42 4.97
CA PRO A 95 4.08 -20.89 6.14
C PRO A 95 5.59 -20.82 5.91
N GLN A 96 6.04 -20.68 4.69
CA GLN A 96 7.46 -20.57 4.35
C GLN A 96 8.09 -19.24 4.76
N HIS A 97 7.29 -18.20 4.97
CA HIS A 97 7.79 -16.88 5.33
C HIS A 97 7.85 -16.68 6.84
N LYS A 98 8.75 -15.78 7.25
CA LYS A 98 8.87 -15.35 8.64
C LYS A 98 8.67 -13.84 8.71
N ILE A 99 7.96 -13.39 9.71
CA ILE A 99 7.77 -11.97 10.00
C ILE A 99 8.48 -11.65 11.30
N VAL A 100 9.28 -10.60 11.28
CA VAL A 100 10.06 -10.16 12.45
C VAL A 100 9.69 -8.72 12.76
N ALA A 101 9.32 -8.45 14.00
CA ALA A 101 9.08 -7.08 14.44
C ALA A 101 10.41 -6.35 14.60
N MET A 102 10.51 -5.18 14.00
CA MET A 102 11.70 -4.32 14.17
C MET A 102 11.71 -3.60 15.50
N LEU A 103 10.53 -3.37 16.07
CA LEU A 103 10.34 -2.70 17.35
C LEU A 103 9.45 -3.55 18.23
N GLY A 104 9.70 -3.53 19.53
CA GLY A 104 8.78 -4.14 20.50
C GLY A 104 7.53 -3.31 20.70
N ASN A 105 6.60 -3.81 21.49
CA ASN A 105 5.38 -3.08 21.83
C ASN A 105 5.73 -1.78 22.54
N MET A 106 5.04 -0.71 22.16
CA MET A 106 5.32 0.63 22.68
C MET A 106 4.62 0.89 24.02
N ALA A 107 3.63 0.10 24.39
CA ALA A 107 2.94 0.23 25.66
C ALA A 107 3.75 -0.35 26.82
N LEU A 108 3.74 0.35 27.95
CA LEU A 108 4.52 -0.08 29.13
C LEU A 108 4.07 -1.43 29.72
N ASP A 109 2.80 -1.77 29.54
CA ASP A 109 2.24 -3.04 30.00
C ASP A 109 2.45 -4.18 29.00
N GLY A 110 3.15 -3.92 27.90
CA GLY A 110 3.38 -4.91 26.85
C GLY A 110 2.21 -5.14 25.91
N SER A 111 1.11 -4.41 26.06
CA SER A 111 -0.02 -4.52 25.16
C SER A 111 0.26 -3.85 23.83
N ALA A 112 -0.45 -4.29 22.77
CA ALA A 112 -0.35 -3.67 21.45
C ALA A 112 -0.98 -2.28 21.47
N SER A 113 -0.32 -1.33 20.82
CA SER A 113 -0.84 0.01 20.61
C SER A 113 -1.46 0.14 19.21
N PRO A 114 -2.18 1.24 18.92
CA PRO A 114 -2.69 1.48 17.56
C PRO A 114 -1.61 1.62 16.49
N TYR A 115 -0.36 1.80 16.89
CA TYR A 115 0.79 1.90 15.97
C TYR A 115 1.49 0.57 15.74
N ASP A 116 1.21 -0.45 16.56
CA ASP A 116 1.81 -1.77 16.42
C ASP A 116 1.15 -2.50 15.23
N VAL A 117 1.95 -3.19 14.45
CA VAL A 117 1.54 -3.85 13.20
C VAL A 117 1.37 -5.34 13.38
#